data_b63b452e517b46f7e84df67b10f8c1bb
#
_entry.id   b63b452e517b46f7e84df67b10f8c1bb
#
_cell.length_a   1.000
_cell.length_b   1.000
_cell.length_c   1.000
_cell.angle_alpha   90.00
_cell.angle_beta   90.00
_cell.angle_gamma   90.00
#
_symmetry.space_group_name_H-M   'P 1'
#
loop_
_entity.id
_entity.type
_entity.pdbx_description
1 polymer ?
#
loop_
_entity_poly.entity_id
_entity_poly.type
_entity_poly.pdbx_seq_one_letter_code
_entity_poly.pdbx_strand_id
1 'polypeptide(L)'
;MTINEVSKKYNVSCDTLRYYERIGVIPEVNRNSSGIRDYTEEDLRWVELALCMRNAGLSIETLVEYQRLYQEGDSTIKARLDLLTEQMDILKNQKKQIEETMDRLSYKISRYKKALETGKLTWEK
;
A
#
# COMPACT_ATOMS: atom_id res chain seq x y z
N MET A 1 -16.24 -10.61 -11.20
CA MET A 1 -15.01 -10.80 -11.99
C MET A 1 -14.29 -12.07 -11.54
N THR A 2 -13.67 -12.77 -12.48
CA THR A 2 -12.80 -13.90 -12.17
C THR A 2 -11.46 -13.42 -11.61
N ILE A 3 -10.71 -14.33 -10.97
CA ILE A 3 -9.39 -13.99 -10.43
C ILE A 3 -8.43 -13.53 -11.54
N ASN A 4 -8.52 -14.11 -12.74
CA ASN A 4 -7.68 -13.70 -13.86
C ASN A 4 -7.98 -12.27 -14.30
N GLU A 5 -9.26 -11.90 -14.33
CA GLU A 5 -9.69 -10.55 -14.68
C GLU A 5 -9.19 -9.54 -13.64
N VAL A 6 -9.31 -9.87 -12.36
CA VAL A 6 -8.82 -9.02 -11.26
C VAL A 6 -7.30 -8.87 -11.34
N SER A 7 -6.59 -9.97 -11.57
CA SER A 7 -5.14 -9.98 -11.72
C SER A 7 -4.69 -9.01 -12.81
N LYS A 8 -5.34 -9.04 -13.94
CA LYS A 8 -5.03 -8.14 -15.08
C LYS A 8 -5.37 -6.69 -14.77
N LYS A 9 -6.54 -6.46 -14.19
CA LYS A 9 -7.03 -5.11 -13.89
C LYS A 9 -6.11 -4.36 -12.95
N TYR A 10 -5.61 -5.03 -11.91
CA TYR A 10 -4.81 -4.41 -10.86
C TYR A 10 -3.32 -4.72 -10.95
N ASN A 11 -2.90 -5.44 -11.98
CA ASN A 11 -1.50 -5.82 -12.18
C ASN A 11 -0.93 -6.52 -10.94
N VAL A 12 -1.64 -7.51 -10.45
CA VAL A 12 -1.28 -8.33 -9.29
C VAL A 12 -1.41 -9.80 -9.65
N SER A 13 -0.52 -10.65 -9.15
CA SER A 13 -0.57 -12.08 -9.48
C SER A 13 -1.80 -12.76 -8.84
N CYS A 14 -2.30 -13.80 -9.50
CA CYS A 14 -3.37 -14.63 -8.93
C CYS A 14 -2.93 -15.24 -7.60
N ASP A 15 -1.67 -15.63 -7.48
CA ASP A 15 -1.13 -16.19 -6.24
C ASP A 15 -1.18 -15.20 -5.09
N THR A 16 -0.88 -13.93 -5.34
CA THR A 16 -1.00 -12.87 -4.34
C THR A 16 -2.46 -12.69 -3.90
N LEU A 17 -3.40 -12.72 -4.84
CA LEU A 17 -4.83 -12.61 -4.53
C LEU A 17 -5.30 -13.77 -3.66
N ARG A 18 -4.90 -14.99 -3.99
CA ARG A 18 -5.23 -16.18 -3.18
C ARG A 18 -4.62 -16.09 -1.79
N TYR A 19 -3.38 -15.61 -1.70
CA TYR A 19 -2.68 -15.42 -0.43
C TYR A 19 -3.40 -14.39 0.44
N TYR A 20 -3.81 -13.25 -0.14
CA TYR A 20 -4.52 -12.21 0.59
C TYR A 20 -5.85 -12.70 1.16
N GLU A 21 -6.58 -13.53 0.40
CA GLU A 21 -7.81 -14.14 0.90
C GLU A 21 -7.51 -15.12 2.05
N ARG A 22 -6.48 -15.95 1.88
CA ARG A 22 -6.14 -16.98 2.85
C ARG A 22 -5.73 -16.40 4.20
N ILE A 23 -4.96 -15.33 4.22
CA ILE A 23 -4.47 -14.73 5.46
C ILE A 23 -5.38 -13.65 6.04
N GLY A 24 -6.45 -13.28 5.33
CA GLY A 24 -7.44 -12.34 5.84
C GLY A 24 -7.15 -10.88 5.54
N VAL A 25 -6.33 -10.57 4.53
CA VAL A 25 -6.14 -9.19 4.03
C VAL A 25 -7.39 -8.73 3.31
N ILE A 26 -8.03 -9.63 2.57
CA ILE A 26 -9.34 -9.40 1.95
C ILE A 26 -10.33 -10.43 2.49
N PRO A 27 -11.65 -10.11 2.47
CA PRO A 27 -12.66 -11.08 2.88
C PRO A 27 -12.67 -12.32 1.98
N GLU A 28 -13.25 -13.40 2.50
CA GLU A 28 -13.45 -14.59 1.70
C GLU A 28 -14.30 -14.27 0.47
N VAL A 29 -13.81 -14.67 -0.71
CA VAL A 29 -14.48 -14.41 -1.98
C VAL A 29 -15.47 -15.52 -2.27
N ASN A 30 -16.70 -15.15 -2.59
CA ASN A 30 -17.73 -16.12 -2.96
C ASN A 30 -17.36 -16.81 -4.28
N ARG A 31 -17.80 -18.06 -4.41
CA ARG A 31 -17.61 -18.86 -5.62
C ARG A 31 -18.91 -18.99 -6.37
N ASN A 32 -18.83 -19.02 -7.71
CA ASN A 32 -20.00 -19.26 -8.54
C ASN A 32 -20.42 -20.75 -8.50
N SER A 33 -21.46 -21.09 -9.25
CA SER A 33 -21.97 -22.47 -9.31
C SER A 33 -20.96 -23.49 -9.82
N SER A 34 -19.92 -23.04 -10.54
CA SER A 34 -18.83 -23.89 -11.03
C SER A 34 -17.65 -23.97 -10.07
N GLY A 35 -17.76 -23.39 -8.87
CA GLY A 35 -16.70 -23.39 -7.88
C GLY A 35 -15.57 -22.39 -8.14
N ILE A 36 -15.77 -21.46 -9.08
CA ILE A 36 -14.76 -20.45 -9.44
C ILE A 36 -15.03 -19.16 -8.64
N ARG A 37 -13.95 -18.55 -8.13
CA ARG A 37 -14.04 -17.29 -7.39
C ARG A 37 -14.72 -16.21 -8.23
N ASP A 38 -15.67 -15.52 -7.64
CA ASP A 38 -16.42 -14.44 -8.28
C ASP A 38 -16.30 -13.18 -7.42
N TYR A 39 -15.39 -12.29 -7.82
CA TYR A 39 -15.11 -11.06 -7.08
C TYR A 39 -16.22 -10.04 -7.34
N THR A 40 -16.85 -9.58 -6.25
CA THR A 40 -17.84 -8.50 -6.27
C THR A 40 -17.15 -7.15 -6.27
N GLU A 41 -17.91 -6.06 -6.48
CA GLU A 41 -17.38 -4.71 -6.36
C GLU A 41 -16.84 -4.42 -4.96
N GLU A 42 -17.49 -4.95 -3.93
CA GLU A 42 -16.98 -4.81 -2.56
C GLU A 42 -15.64 -5.53 -2.39
N ASP A 43 -15.50 -6.73 -2.94
CA ASP A 43 -14.24 -7.46 -2.92
C ASP A 43 -13.14 -6.65 -3.62
N LEU A 44 -13.46 -6.01 -4.75
CA LEU A 44 -12.51 -5.18 -5.48
C LEU A 44 -12.06 -3.97 -4.67
N ARG A 45 -12.94 -3.37 -3.88
CA ARG A 45 -12.56 -2.27 -2.99
C ARG A 45 -11.55 -2.72 -1.93
N TRP A 46 -11.72 -3.94 -1.39
CA TRP A 46 -10.76 -4.51 -0.45
C TRP A 46 -9.40 -4.78 -1.14
N VAL A 47 -9.42 -5.28 -2.36
CA VAL A 47 -8.20 -5.49 -3.15
C VAL A 47 -7.49 -4.16 -3.40
N GLU A 48 -8.21 -3.13 -3.82
CA GLU A 48 -7.65 -1.79 -4.05
C GLU A 48 -7.01 -1.22 -2.79
N LEU A 49 -7.68 -1.31 -1.65
CA LEU A 49 -7.16 -0.83 -0.38
C LEU A 49 -5.87 -1.57 -0.02
N ALA A 50 -5.87 -2.90 -0.12
CA ALA A 50 -4.72 -3.72 0.20
C ALA A 50 -3.51 -3.34 -0.67
N LEU A 51 -3.70 -3.22 -1.97
CA LEU A 51 -2.62 -2.88 -2.89
C LEU A 51 -2.09 -1.47 -2.64
N CYS A 52 -2.99 -0.51 -2.41
CA CYS A 52 -2.62 0.88 -2.11
C CYS A 52 -1.77 0.96 -0.84
N MET A 53 -2.22 0.33 0.24
CA MET A 53 -1.52 0.37 1.52
C MET A 53 -0.18 -0.38 1.46
N ARG A 54 -0.13 -1.52 0.77
CA ARG A 54 1.12 -2.26 0.58
C ARG A 54 2.14 -1.48 -0.26
N ASN A 55 1.69 -0.79 -1.29
CA ASN A 55 2.57 0.06 -2.09
C ASN A 55 3.14 1.22 -1.27
N ALA A 56 2.40 1.70 -0.30
CA ALA A 56 2.88 2.73 0.63
C ALA A 56 3.80 2.17 1.73
N GLY A 57 4.02 0.86 1.76
CA GLY A 57 4.90 0.20 2.73
C GLY A 57 4.24 -0.16 4.05
N LEU A 58 2.91 -0.09 4.15
CA LEU A 58 2.21 -0.50 5.36
C LEU A 58 2.21 -2.03 5.49
N SER A 59 2.18 -2.54 6.72
CA SER A 59 2.35 -3.96 6.97
C SER A 59 1.12 -4.80 6.63
N ILE A 60 1.35 -6.06 6.28
CA ILE A 60 0.27 -7.04 6.07
C ILE A 60 -0.53 -7.23 7.35
N GLU A 61 0.15 -7.26 8.51
CA GLU A 61 -0.49 -7.44 9.82
C GLU A 61 -1.55 -6.36 10.08
N THR A 62 -1.26 -5.12 9.70
CA THR A 62 -2.21 -4.01 9.83
C THR A 62 -3.46 -4.25 8.97
N LEU A 63 -3.28 -4.71 7.74
CA LEU A 63 -4.39 -4.99 6.84
C LEU A 63 -5.26 -6.13 7.35
N VAL A 64 -4.65 -7.19 7.86
CA VAL A 64 -5.36 -8.32 8.47
C VAL A 64 -6.18 -7.85 9.68
N GLU A 65 -5.57 -7.05 10.55
CA GLU A 65 -6.25 -6.51 11.74
C GLU A 65 -7.43 -5.61 11.36
N TYR A 66 -7.25 -4.73 10.37
CA TYR A 66 -8.32 -3.86 9.91
C TYR A 66 -9.51 -4.66 9.38
N GLN A 67 -9.24 -5.66 8.55
CA GLN A 67 -10.30 -6.50 7.98
C GLN A 67 -11.02 -7.29 9.08
N ARG A 68 -10.28 -7.83 10.05
CA ARG A 68 -10.83 -8.55 11.19
C ARG A 68 -11.77 -7.66 12.00
N LEU A 69 -11.35 -6.44 12.32
CA LEU A 69 -12.18 -5.47 13.04
C LEU A 69 -13.43 -5.10 12.25
N TYR A 70 -13.30 -4.92 10.95
CA TYR A 70 -14.44 -4.61 10.10
C TYR A 70 -15.49 -5.72 10.16
N GLN A 71 -15.08 -6.98 10.14
CA GLN A 71 -15.99 -8.12 10.21
C GLN A 71 -16.70 -8.23 11.56
N GLU A 72 -16.10 -7.73 12.63
CA GLU A 72 -16.75 -7.69 13.95
C GLU A 72 -17.87 -6.66 14.03
N GLY A 73 -17.94 -5.73 13.08
CA GLY A 73 -19.06 -4.79 12.95
C GLY A 73 -18.85 -3.45 13.66
N ASP A 74 -19.93 -2.73 13.88
CA ASP A 74 -19.90 -1.33 14.31
C ASP A 74 -19.31 -1.11 15.70
N SER A 75 -19.28 -2.13 16.55
CA SER A 75 -18.64 -2.01 17.87
C SER A 75 -17.15 -1.73 17.77
N THR A 76 -16.54 -1.92 16.58
CA THR A 76 -15.10 -1.71 16.36
C THR A 76 -14.79 -0.40 15.64
N ILE A 77 -15.76 0.48 15.44
CA ILE A 77 -15.55 1.76 14.72
C ILE A 77 -14.41 2.57 15.36
N LYS A 78 -14.42 2.71 16.67
CA LYS A 78 -13.35 3.45 17.38
C LYS A 78 -11.98 2.80 17.17
N ALA A 79 -11.90 1.47 17.32
CA ALA A 79 -10.66 0.73 17.14
C ALA A 79 -10.14 0.87 15.70
N ARG A 80 -11.03 0.84 14.72
CA ARG A 80 -10.66 1.04 13.30
C ARG A 80 -10.15 2.45 13.05
N LEU A 81 -10.82 3.45 13.62
CA LEU A 81 -10.37 4.84 13.52
C LEU A 81 -8.96 5.01 14.09
N ASP A 82 -8.72 4.45 15.26
CA ASP A 82 -7.41 4.54 15.92
C ASP A 82 -6.33 3.86 15.06
N LEU A 83 -6.63 2.69 14.50
CA LEU A 83 -5.71 1.96 13.64
C LEU A 83 -5.36 2.76 12.39
N LEU A 84 -6.35 3.32 11.72
CA LEU A 84 -6.15 4.13 10.50
C LEU A 84 -5.38 5.42 10.81
N THR A 85 -5.66 6.05 11.94
CA THR A 85 -4.95 7.25 12.38
C THR A 85 -3.48 6.95 12.63
N GLU A 86 -3.18 5.83 13.26
CA GLU A 86 -1.80 5.38 13.47
C GLU A 86 -1.08 5.16 12.14
N GLN A 87 -1.74 4.56 11.16
CA GLN A 87 -1.16 4.37 9.83
C GLN A 87 -0.89 5.71 9.13
N MET A 88 -1.79 6.67 9.28
CA MET A 88 -1.58 8.02 8.74
C MET A 88 -0.33 8.66 9.34
N ASP A 89 -0.10 8.51 10.64
CA ASP A 89 1.09 9.06 11.31
C ASP A 89 2.37 8.41 10.79
N ILE A 90 2.35 7.10 10.55
CA ILE A 90 3.48 6.38 9.94
C ILE A 90 3.79 6.95 8.55
N LEU A 91 2.76 7.16 7.73
CA LEU A 91 2.93 7.72 6.39
C LEU A 91 3.49 9.14 6.42
N LYS A 92 3.03 9.97 7.35
CA LYS A 92 3.54 11.33 7.51
C LYS A 92 5.03 11.34 7.86
N ASN A 93 5.46 10.42 8.73
CA ASN A 93 6.88 10.28 9.08
C ASN A 93 7.70 9.82 7.88
N GLN A 94 7.21 8.86 7.10
CA GLN A 94 7.88 8.39 5.88
C GLN A 94 8.02 9.52 4.86
N LYS A 95 6.98 10.31 4.67
CA LYS A 95 6.97 11.47 3.78
C LYS A 95 8.06 12.46 4.19
N LYS A 96 8.14 12.76 5.49
CA LYS A 96 9.15 13.68 6.02
C LYS A 96 10.57 13.18 5.73
N GLN A 97 10.82 11.89 5.95
CA GLN A 97 12.12 11.28 5.68
C GLN A 97 12.47 11.34 4.19
N ILE A 98 11.49 11.10 3.33
CA ILE A 98 11.68 11.20 1.87
C ILE A 98 12.02 12.64 1.48
N GLU A 99 11.32 13.62 2.03
CA GLU A 99 11.59 15.04 1.76
C GLU A 99 13.01 15.44 2.19
N GLU A 100 13.46 14.97 3.36
CA GLU A 100 14.82 15.22 3.83
C GLU A 100 15.87 14.60 2.89
N THR A 101 15.60 13.40 2.40
CA THR A 101 16.48 12.72 1.44
C THR A 101 16.51 13.48 0.10
N MET A 102 15.36 13.96 -0.35
CA MET A 102 15.27 14.76 -1.56
C MET A 102 16.09 16.03 -1.44
N ASP A 103 16.06 16.70 -0.29
CA ASP A 103 16.85 17.91 -0.04
C ASP A 103 18.34 17.62 -0.13
N ARG A 104 18.80 16.51 0.44
CA ARG A 104 20.20 16.08 0.35
C ARG A 104 20.63 15.80 -1.09
N LEU A 105 19.79 15.10 -1.84
CA LEU A 105 20.06 14.82 -3.26
C LEU A 105 20.07 16.08 -4.09
N SER A 106 19.13 16.98 -3.83
CA SER A 106 19.04 18.27 -4.52
C SER A 106 20.33 19.08 -4.33
N TYR A 107 20.84 19.12 -3.10
CA TYR A 107 22.12 19.77 -2.82
C TYR A 107 23.27 19.14 -3.62
N LYS A 108 23.40 17.83 -3.59
CA LYS A 108 24.46 17.13 -4.35
C LYS A 108 24.34 17.40 -5.86
N ILE A 109 23.13 17.31 -6.38
CA ILE A 109 22.87 17.57 -7.81
C ILE A 109 23.31 18.99 -8.17
N SER A 110 23.00 19.97 -7.34
CA SER A 110 23.41 21.36 -7.60
C SER A 110 24.93 21.51 -7.63
N ARG A 111 25.64 20.77 -6.75
CA ARG A 111 27.12 20.82 -6.72
C ARG A 111 27.72 20.14 -7.95
N TYR A 112 27.14 19.04 -8.41
CA TYR A 112 27.60 18.39 -9.63
C TYR A 112 27.33 19.23 -10.87
N LYS A 113 26.18 19.91 -10.95
CA LYS A 113 25.89 20.83 -12.05
C LYS A 113 26.92 21.95 -12.10
N LYS A 114 27.28 22.51 -10.96
CA LYS A 114 28.30 23.55 -10.88
C LYS A 114 29.68 23.00 -11.27
N ALA A 115 30.00 21.77 -10.89
CA ALA A 115 31.25 21.13 -11.25
C ALA A 115 31.40 20.94 -12.76
N LEU A 116 30.31 20.72 -13.48
CA LEU A 116 30.34 20.64 -14.95
C LEU A 116 30.77 21.98 -15.58
N GLU A 117 30.38 23.10 -14.96
CA GLU A 117 30.75 24.43 -15.44
C GLU A 117 32.19 24.78 -15.10
N THR A 118 32.64 24.44 -13.89
CA THR A 118 33.98 24.86 -13.39
C THR A 118 35.06 23.78 -13.60
N GLY A 119 34.66 22.55 -13.92
CA GLY A 119 35.59 21.42 -14.03
C GLY A 119 36.07 20.88 -12.71
N LYS A 120 35.54 21.34 -11.58
CA LYS A 120 35.99 20.92 -10.25
C LYS A 120 34.82 20.76 -9.29
N LEU A 121 34.71 19.57 -8.69
CA LEU A 121 33.67 19.30 -7.69
C LEU A 121 34.11 19.82 -6.32
N THR A 122 33.27 20.63 -5.71
CA THR A 122 33.43 21.12 -4.34
C THR A 122 32.12 21.00 -3.57
N TRP A 123 32.22 20.86 -2.24
CA TRP A 123 31.04 20.70 -1.37
C TRP A 123 30.72 21.98 -0.57
N GLU A 124 31.35 23.07 -0.90
CA GLU A 124 31.05 24.37 -0.28
C GLU A 124 29.73 24.92 -0.79
N LYS A 125 28.97 25.56 0.10
CA LYS A 125 27.69 26.19 -0.23
C LYS A 125 27.86 27.45 -1.07
#